data_de6433f0c86a46ab96a64dd7cf28d532
#
_entry.id   de6433f0c86a46ab96a64dd7cf28d532
#
_cell.length_a   1.000
_cell.length_b   1.000
_cell.length_c   1.000
_cell.angle_alpha   90.00
_cell.angle_beta   90.00
_cell.angle_gamma   90.00
#
_symmetry.space_group_name_H-M   'P 1'
#
loop_
_entity.id
_entity.type
_entity.pdbx_description
1 polymer ?
#
loop_
_entity_poly.entity_id
_entity_poly.type
_entity_poly.pdbx_seq_one_letter_code
_entity_poly.pdbx_strand_id
1 'polypeptide(L)'
;MLVTPSHYVLQIREALLLAKKKGLTVPIVYNCGGYESVEALQALDGLIDIYLTDFKYMVPSLAKAYSRAEDYPETAKRALAEMVRQTGRAVFDENGLMKKGVIVRHLLLPGAVKNAKAVVKYVYETYGDTVWLSLMSQYTPLPQVENISPLNRKTTKREYERLLDYTFSLGVTNAFLQEGPVAEESFIPEFDGRGI
;
A
#
# COMPACT_ATOMS: atom_id res chain seq x y z
N MET A 1 0.77 15.22 0.51
CA MET A 1 1.06 13.78 0.27
C MET A 1 2.13 13.68 -0.81
N LEU A 2 3.15 12.85 -0.58
CA LEU A 2 4.18 12.50 -1.54
C LEU A 2 3.75 11.21 -2.25
N VAL A 3 3.65 11.22 -3.58
CA VAL A 3 3.18 10.07 -4.37
C VAL A 3 4.36 9.50 -5.17
N THR A 4 4.61 8.21 -5.03
CA THR A 4 5.72 7.47 -5.66
C THR A 4 7.09 8.17 -5.44
N PRO A 5 7.44 8.51 -4.20
CA PRO A 5 8.58 9.39 -3.90
C PRO A 5 9.93 8.67 -3.90
N SER A 6 9.95 7.35 -4.11
CA SER A 6 11.12 6.46 -3.93
C SER A 6 12.36 6.90 -4.73
N HIS A 7 12.19 7.59 -5.85
CA HIS A 7 13.31 8.03 -6.69
C HIS A 7 13.96 9.34 -6.21
N TYR A 8 13.35 10.06 -5.27
CA TYR A 8 13.75 11.41 -4.86
C TYR A 8 13.94 11.55 -3.34
N VAL A 9 14.27 10.45 -2.65
CA VAL A 9 14.33 10.39 -1.17
C VAL A 9 15.23 11.47 -0.58
N LEU A 10 16.44 11.69 -1.13
CA LEU A 10 17.39 12.67 -0.60
C LEU A 10 16.89 14.10 -0.82
N GLN A 11 16.37 14.41 -1.99
CA GLN A 11 15.79 15.72 -2.31
C GLN A 11 14.55 16.01 -1.44
N ILE A 12 13.70 15.01 -1.25
CA ILE A 12 12.53 15.10 -0.37
C ILE A 12 12.96 15.35 1.07
N ARG A 13 13.99 14.65 1.55
CA ARG A 13 14.54 14.87 2.89
C ARG A 13 14.96 16.32 3.11
N GLU A 14 15.76 16.88 2.20
CA GLU A 14 16.20 18.26 2.27
C GLU A 14 15.04 19.26 2.22
N ALA A 15 14.10 19.04 1.30
CA ALA A 15 12.89 19.86 1.17
C ALA A 15 12.04 19.85 2.45
N LEU A 16 11.82 18.67 3.06
CA LEU A 16 11.04 18.53 4.28
C LEU A 16 11.75 19.18 5.48
N LEU A 17 13.05 19.03 5.61
CA LEU A 17 13.84 19.70 6.66
C LEU A 17 13.71 21.23 6.55
N LEU A 18 13.79 21.78 5.33
CA LEU A 18 13.60 23.20 5.09
C LEU A 18 12.17 23.66 5.37
N ALA A 19 11.18 22.89 4.93
CA ALA A 19 9.76 23.20 5.12
C ALA A 19 9.38 23.17 6.61
N LYS A 20 9.85 22.19 7.37
CA LYS A 20 9.63 22.12 8.84
C LYS A 20 10.27 23.30 9.56
N LYS A 21 11.48 23.73 9.15
CA LYS A 21 12.10 24.97 9.68
C LYS A 21 11.28 26.23 9.38
N LYS A 22 10.50 26.25 8.29
CA LYS A 22 9.61 27.34 7.91
C LYS A 22 8.19 27.22 8.49
N GLY A 23 7.95 26.28 9.39
CA GLY A 23 6.68 26.11 10.10
C GLY A 23 5.69 25.14 9.46
N LEU A 24 6.12 24.21 8.64
CA LEU A 24 5.24 23.15 8.14
C LEU A 24 4.78 22.24 9.30
N THR A 25 3.46 22.20 9.56
CA THR A 25 2.84 21.44 10.66
C THR A 25 1.87 20.35 10.19
N VAL A 26 1.50 20.35 8.90
CA VAL A 26 0.58 19.30 8.38
C VAL A 26 1.28 17.95 8.32
N PRO A 27 0.58 16.85 8.61
CA PRO A 27 1.15 15.50 8.51
C PRO A 27 1.67 15.19 7.11
N ILE A 28 2.85 14.61 7.04
CA ILE A 28 3.49 14.19 5.79
C ILE A 28 3.13 12.74 5.50
N VAL A 29 2.46 12.50 4.38
CA VAL A 29 2.09 11.17 3.90
C VAL A 29 3.05 10.73 2.80
N TYR A 30 3.68 9.56 2.99
CA TYR A 30 4.55 8.90 2.01
C TYR A 30 3.80 7.73 1.37
N ASN A 31 3.37 7.90 0.11
CA ASN A 31 2.60 6.90 -0.63
C ASN A 31 3.51 6.15 -1.61
N CYS A 32 3.73 4.86 -1.36
CA CYS A 32 4.71 4.05 -2.10
C CYS A 32 4.21 2.64 -2.43
N GLY A 33 4.95 1.97 -3.31
CA GLY A 33 4.65 0.62 -3.77
C GLY A 33 5.09 -0.51 -2.84
N GLY A 34 5.72 -0.19 -1.70
CA GLY A 34 6.19 -1.16 -0.72
C GLY A 34 7.53 -1.82 -1.06
N TYR A 35 8.08 -1.59 -2.25
CA TYR A 35 9.39 -2.09 -2.66
C TYR A 35 10.47 -1.03 -2.40
N GLU A 36 10.67 -0.74 -1.10
CA GLU A 36 11.55 0.33 -0.64
C GLU A 36 12.81 -0.25 0.02
N SER A 37 13.96 0.42 -0.13
CA SER A 37 15.13 0.06 0.65
C SER A 37 15.01 0.59 2.09
N VAL A 38 15.49 -0.18 3.05
CA VAL A 38 15.47 0.22 4.47
C VAL A 38 16.31 1.48 4.68
N GLU A 39 17.44 1.59 4.00
CA GLU A 39 18.34 2.75 4.08
C GLU A 39 17.66 4.03 3.58
N ALA A 40 16.89 3.94 2.49
CA ALA A 40 16.12 5.07 1.97
C ALA A 40 15.04 5.51 2.95
N LEU A 41 14.34 4.57 3.59
CA LEU A 41 13.36 4.88 4.61
C LEU A 41 14.01 5.50 5.85
N GLN A 42 15.16 4.97 6.31
CA GLN A 42 15.91 5.51 7.44
C GLN A 42 16.38 6.93 7.21
N ALA A 43 16.70 7.31 5.97
CA ALA A 43 17.05 8.69 5.64
C ALA A 43 15.89 9.67 5.88
N LEU A 44 14.64 9.20 5.95
CA LEU A 44 13.43 9.97 6.20
C LEU A 44 12.92 9.86 7.65
N ASP A 45 13.65 9.21 8.54
CA ASP A 45 13.23 9.02 9.94
C ASP A 45 12.92 10.36 10.62
N GLY A 46 11.78 10.44 11.30
CA GLY A 46 11.28 11.66 11.93
C GLY A 46 10.71 12.73 10.98
N LEU A 47 10.69 12.47 9.67
CA LEU A 47 10.14 13.40 8.67
C LEU A 47 8.78 12.97 8.13
N ILE A 48 8.49 11.67 8.12
CA ILE A 48 7.23 11.11 7.64
C ILE A 48 6.33 10.79 8.82
N ASP A 49 5.09 11.22 8.74
CA ASP A 49 4.08 10.96 9.77
C ASP A 49 3.23 9.74 9.43
N ILE A 50 2.89 9.54 8.15
CA ILE A 50 2.02 8.46 7.70
C ILE A 50 2.66 7.77 6.50
N TYR A 51 2.84 6.46 6.60
CA TYR A 51 3.16 5.62 5.44
C TYR A 51 1.88 5.01 4.87
N LEU A 52 1.62 5.27 3.59
CA LEU A 52 0.55 4.66 2.80
C LEU A 52 1.23 3.72 1.80
N THR A 53 1.48 2.49 2.21
CA THR A 53 2.30 1.54 1.46
C THR A 53 1.48 0.41 0.86
N ASP A 54 1.82 -0.02 -0.36
CA ASP A 54 1.25 -1.24 -0.91
C ASP A 54 1.97 -2.47 -0.33
N PHE A 55 1.23 -3.57 -0.16
CA PHE A 55 1.79 -4.90 0.00
C PHE A 55 1.16 -5.81 -1.07
N LYS A 56 1.84 -5.96 -2.21
CA LYS A 56 1.25 -6.56 -3.41
C LYS A 56 1.29 -8.08 -3.42
N TYR A 57 2.41 -8.66 -3.00
CA TYR A 57 2.66 -10.10 -3.14
C TYR A 57 3.28 -10.69 -1.87
N MET A 58 2.78 -11.86 -1.47
CA MET A 58 3.44 -12.80 -0.54
C MET A 58 4.02 -14.01 -1.27
N VAL A 59 3.60 -14.23 -2.52
CA VAL A 59 4.02 -15.37 -3.35
C VAL A 59 5.10 -14.89 -4.32
N PRO A 60 6.37 -15.32 -4.18
CA PRO A 60 7.48 -14.88 -5.03
C PRO A 60 7.26 -15.11 -6.53
N SER A 61 6.62 -16.23 -6.90
CA SER A 61 6.32 -16.52 -8.31
C SER A 61 5.32 -15.53 -8.94
N LEU A 62 4.35 -15.02 -8.17
CA LEU A 62 3.46 -13.96 -8.64
C LEU A 62 4.19 -12.62 -8.76
N ALA A 63 5.05 -12.30 -7.80
CA ALA A 63 5.86 -11.10 -7.83
C ALA A 63 6.80 -11.09 -9.04
N LYS A 64 7.43 -12.24 -9.34
CA LYS A 64 8.24 -12.43 -10.54
C LYS A 64 7.41 -12.27 -11.82
N ALA A 65 6.28 -12.95 -11.90
CA ALA A 65 5.44 -12.97 -13.10
C ALA A 65 4.84 -11.59 -13.43
N TYR A 66 4.39 -10.84 -12.41
CA TYR A 66 3.62 -9.61 -12.63
C TYR A 66 4.44 -8.33 -12.45
N SER A 67 5.57 -8.38 -11.73
CA SER A 67 6.38 -7.20 -11.43
C SER A 67 7.88 -7.42 -11.66
N ARG A 68 8.32 -8.60 -12.11
CA ARG A 68 9.73 -8.98 -12.30
C ARG A 68 10.59 -8.81 -11.05
N ALA A 69 9.97 -8.86 -9.87
CA ALA A 69 10.59 -8.64 -8.56
C ALA A 69 10.33 -9.87 -7.66
N GLU A 70 11.06 -10.95 -7.86
CA GLU A 70 10.88 -12.21 -7.13
C GLU A 70 11.09 -12.05 -5.62
N ASP A 71 11.95 -11.14 -5.23
CA ASP A 71 12.29 -10.78 -3.85
C ASP A 71 11.34 -9.75 -3.22
N TYR A 72 10.29 -9.31 -3.95
CA TYR A 72 9.31 -8.34 -3.45
C TYR A 72 8.78 -8.67 -2.04
N PRO A 73 8.36 -9.92 -1.74
CA PRO A 73 7.80 -10.23 -0.42
C PRO A 73 8.78 -9.91 0.72
N GLU A 74 10.03 -10.30 0.57
CA GLU A 74 11.03 -10.08 1.63
C GLU A 74 11.45 -8.60 1.72
N THR A 75 11.54 -7.91 0.60
CA THR A 75 11.81 -6.47 0.57
C THR A 75 10.66 -5.69 1.21
N ALA A 76 9.40 -5.99 0.85
CA ALA A 76 8.22 -5.34 1.43
C ALA A 76 8.07 -5.60 2.93
N LYS A 77 8.41 -6.80 3.41
CA LYS A 77 8.42 -7.10 4.85
C LYS A 77 9.41 -6.23 5.61
N ARG A 78 10.65 -6.10 5.10
CA ARG A 78 11.69 -5.26 5.73
C ARG A 78 11.32 -3.78 5.70
N ALA A 79 10.79 -3.31 4.56
CA ALA A 79 10.32 -1.94 4.41
C ALA A 79 9.17 -1.64 5.38
N LEU A 80 8.17 -2.52 5.47
CA LEU A 80 7.04 -2.35 6.38
C LEU A 80 7.49 -2.34 7.86
N ALA A 81 8.42 -3.21 8.23
CA ALA A 81 8.99 -3.23 9.59
C ALA A 81 9.65 -1.88 9.94
N GLU A 82 10.41 -1.30 9.01
CA GLU A 82 11.05 0.01 9.21
C GLU A 82 10.00 1.13 9.28
N MET A 83 8.97 1.13 8.42
CA MET A 83 7.88 2.11 8.48
C MET A 83 7.16 2.09 9.82
N VAL A 84 6.87 0.89 10.35
CA VAL A 84 6.24 0.70 11.66
C VAL A 84 7.18 1.13 12.79
N ARG A 85 8.48 0.84 12.69
CA ARG A 85 9.48 1.33 13.66
C ARG A 85 9.46 2.85 13.78
N GLN A 86 9.36 3.56 12.67
CA GLN A 86 9.38 5.04 12.64
C GLN A 86 8.10 5.67 13.16
N THR A 87 6.94 5.10 12.82
CA THR A 87 5.66 5.72 13.12
C THR A 87 4.95 5.14 14.34
N GLY A 88 5.23 3.87 14.68
CA GLY A 88 4.53 3.18 15.76
C GLY A 88 3.06 2.91 15.46
N ARG A 89 2.25 2.81 16.51
CA ARG A 89 0.82 2.57 16.41
C ARG A 89 0.10 3.73 15.72
N ALA A 90 -0.93 3.40 14.94
CA ALA A 90 -1.77 4.39 14.27
C ALA A 90 -2.47 5.33 15.27
N VAL A 91 -2.40 6.64 15.02
CA VAL A 91 -3.00 7.70 15.82
C VAL A 91 -3.94 8.51 14.95
N PHE A 92 -5.16 8.72 15.45
CA PHE A 92 -6.20 9.51 14.80
C PHE A 92 -6.54 10.72 15.68
N ASP A 93 -6.98 11.81 15.06
CA ASP A 93 -7.54 12.96 15.78
C ASP A 93 -9.02 12.75 16.13
N GLU A 94 -9.62 13.73 16.79
CA GLU A 94 -11.03 13.75 17.18
C GLU A 94 -12.02 13.67 16.01
N ASN A 95 -11.58 14.01 14.79
CA ASN A 95 -12.36 13.93 13.57
C ASN A 95 -12.16 12.60 12.81
N GLY A 96 -11.39 11.66 13.38
CA GLY A 96 -11.07 10.38 12.75
C GLY A 96 -10.03 10.47 11.64
N LEU A 97 -9.27 11.59 11.53
CA LEU A 97 -8.20 11.73 10.56
C LEU A 97 -6.89 11.18 11.12
N MET A 98 -6.25 10.29 10.38
CA MET A 98 -4.95 9.73 10.77
C MET A 98 -3.90 10.83 10.82
N LYS A 99 -3.16 10.88 11.93
CA LYS A 99 -2.05 11.83 12.16
C LYS A 99 -0.70 11.13 12.12
N LYS A 100 -0.64 9.87 12.45
CA LYS A 100 0.58 9.08 12.46
C LYS A 100 0.28 7.60 12.27
N GLY A 101 1.18 6.85 11.64
CA GLY A 101 1.06 5.40 11.54
C GLY A 101 1.27 4.86 10.13
N VAL A 102 0.86 3.61 9.93
CA VAL A 102 0.97 2.91 8.65
C VAL A 102 -0.40 2.41 8.20
N ILE A 103 -0.73 2.67 6.93
CA ILE A 103 -1.84 2.03 6.22
C ILE A 103 -1.22 1.11 5.16
N VAL A 104 -1.48 -0.18 5.29
CA VAL A 104 -1.07 -1.18 4.31
C VAL A 104 -2.19 -1.41 3.32
N ARG A 105 -1.98 -1.03 2.07
CA ARG A 105 -2.94 -1.24 0.98
C ARG A 105 -2.68 -2.57 0.29
N HIS A 106 -3.74 -3.31 0.02
CA HIS A 106 -3.70 -4.50 -0.80
C HIS A 106 -4.79 -4.47 -1.88
N LEU A 107 -4.38 -4.44 -3.14
CA LEU A 107 -5.27 -4.59 -4.28
C LEU A 107 -5.41 -6.08 -4.61
N LEU A 108 -6.63 -6.60 -4.48
CA LEU A 108 -6.94 -7.97 -4.87
C LEU A 108 -6.87 -8.10 -6.40
N LEU A 109 -5.91 -8.86 -6.87
CA LEU A 109 -5.83 -9.24 -8.29
C LEU A 109 -6.75 -10.43 -8.60
N PRO A 110 -7.32 -10.50 -9.81
CA PRO A 110 -8.15 -11.64 -10.21
C PRO A 110 -7.36 -12.96 -10.14
N GLY A 111 -7.99 -14.01 -9.62
CA GLY A 111 -7.35 -15.31 -9.41
C GLY A 111 -6.38 -15.40 -8.24
N ALA A 112 -6.03 -14.28 -7.58
CA ALA A 112 -4.97 -14.22 -6.57
C ALA A 112 -5.48 -14.19 -5.10
N VAL A 113 -6.67 -14.72 -4.82
CA VAL A 113 -7.26 -14.73 -3.45
C VAL A 113 -6.33 -15.40 -2.43
N LYS A 114 -5.59 -16.46 -2.81
CA LYS A 114 -4.63 -17.11 -1.89
C LYS A 114 -3.50 -16.18 -1.52
N ASN A 115 -2.97 -15.40 -2.46
CA ASN A 115 -1.95 -14.39 -2.20
C ASN A 115 -2.49 -13.29 -1.28
N ALA A 116 -3.69 -12.77 -1.56
CA ALA A 116 -4.32 -11.74 -0.75
C ALA A 116 -4.53 -12.20 0.71
N LYS A 117 -5.01 -13.43 0.90
CA LYS A 117 -5.14 -14.03 2.24
C LYS A 117 -3.80 -14.13 2.96
N ALA A 118 -2.73 -14.50 2.24
CA ALA A 118 -1.39 -14.57 2.83
C ALA A 118 -0.85 -13.19 3.22
N VAL A 119 -1.14 -12.13 2.44
CA VAL A 119 -0.80 -10.74 2.79
C VAL A 119 -1.53 -10.31 4.06
N VAL A 120 -2.86 -10.46 4.11
CA VAL A 120 -3.66 -10.09 5.28
C VAL A 120 -3.21 -10.84 6.52
N LYS A 121 -3.00 -12.16 6.40
CA LYS A 121 -2.50 -13.00 7.50
C LYS A 121 -1.17 -12.47 8.04
N TYR A 122 -0.19 -12.27 7.17
CA TYR A 122 1.14 -11.79 7.57
C TYR A 122 1.05 -10.44 8.29
N VAL A 123 0.33 -9.47 7.72
CA VAL A 123 0.23 -8.13 8.29
C VAL A 123 -0.46 -8.18 9.66
N TYR A 124 -1.56 -8.91 9.77
CA TYR A 124 -2.30 -8.99 11.03
C TYR A 124 -1.56 -9.78 12.12
N GLU A 125 -0.99 -10.94 11.79
CA GLU A 125 -0.24 -11.75 12.76
C GLU A 125 1.05 -11.05 13.24
N THR A 126 1.64 -10.18 12.40
CA THR A 126 2.89 -9.49 12.76
C THR A 126 2.64 -8.19 13.50
N TYR A 127 1.62 -7.43 13.11
CA TYR A 127 1.43 -6.05 13.59
C TYR A 127 0.10 -5.82 14.33
N GLY A 128 -0.87 -6.72 14.21
CA GLY A 128 -2.18 -6.60 14.86
C GLY A 128 -2.83 -5.24 14.59
N ASP A 129 -3.23 -4.56 15.67
CA ASP A 129 -3.86 -3.24 15.63
C ASP A 129 -2.86 -2.06 15.49
N THR A 130 -1.57 -2.34 15.32
CA THR A 130 -0.56 -1.29 15.15
C THR A 130 -0.70 -0.60 13.81
N VAL A 131 -1.05 -1.34 12.75
CA VAL A 131 -1.24 -0.84 11.39
C VAL A 131 -2.69 -0.97 10.95
N TRP A 132 -3.09 -0.20 9.94
CA TRP A 132 -4.40 -0.31 9.31
C TRP A 132 -4.26 -1.02 7.96
N LEU A 133 -5.22 -1.87 7.64
CA LEU A 133 -5.34 -2.49 6.32
C LEU A 133 -6.27 -1.66 5.44
N SER A 134 -5.99 -1.62 4.13
CA SER A 134 -6.93 -1.10 3.12
C SER A 134 -7.05 -2.14 2.00
N LEU A 135 -8.19 -2.83 1.97
CA LEU A 135 -8.46 -3.90 1.01
C LEU A 135 -9.28 -3.37 -0.15
N MET A 136 -8.70 -3.46 -1.35
CA MET A 136 -9.27 -2.89 -2.58
C MET A 136 -9.57 -3.99 -3.59
N SER A 137 -10.71 -3.87 -4.31
CA SER A 137 -11.13 -4.77 -5.38
C SER A 137 -11.17 -4.10 -6.76
N GLN A 138 -10.76 -2.85 -6.85
CA GLN A 138 -10.88 -1.99 -8.04
C GLN A 138 -9.80 -2.27 -9.11
N TYR A 139 -9.48 -3.55 -9.34
CA TYR A 139 -8.56 -3.89 -10.42
C TYR A 139 -9.22 -3.70 -11.77
N THR A 140 -8.60 -2.88 -12.64
CA THR A 140 -9.00 -2.70 -14.03
C THR A 140 -7.92 -3.28 -14.94
N PRO A 141 -8.25 -4.26 -15.81
CA PRO A 141 -7.29 -4.80 -16.76
C PRO A 141 -6.89 -3.74 -17.78
N LEU A 142 -5.59 -3.56 -17.97
CA LEU A 142 -5.03 -2.68 -18.99
C LEU A 142 -4.77 -3.46 -20.30
N PRO A 143 -4.68 -2.78 -21.46
CA PRO A 143 -4.40 -3.43 -22.74
C PRO A 143 -3.16 -4.33 -22.72
N GLN A 144 -2.13 -3.95 -21.95
CA GLN A 144 -0.88 -4.72 -21.83
C GLN A 144 -1.05 -6.12 -21.22
N VAL A 145 -2.15 -6.38 -20.51
CA VAL A 145 -2.45 -7.66 -19.86
C VAL A 145 -3.58 -8.44 -20.55
N GLU A 146 -4.04 -8.00 -21.72
CA GLU A 146 -5.14 -8.61 -22.46
C GLU A 146 -4.94 -10.13 -22.69
N ASN A 147 -3.70 -10.52 -22.95
CA ASN A 147 -3.31 -11.92 -23.18
C ASN A 147 -2.75 -12.63 -21.94
N ILE A 148 -2.85 -12.01 -20.75
CA ILE A 148 -2.31 -12.57 -19.50
C ILE A 148 -3.46 -12.99 -18.57
N SER A 149 -3.88 -14.26 -18.68
CA SER A 149 -4.84 -14.80 -17.72
C SER A 149 -4.19 -15.01 -16.34
N PRO A 150 -4.87 -14.66 -15.25
CA PRO A 150 -6.23 -14.11 -15.13
C PRO A 150 -6.29 -12.57 -15.12
N LEU A 151 -5.19 -11.84 -15.38
CA LEU A 151 -5.13 -10.38 -15.31
C LEU A 151 -5.97 -9.66 -16.39
N ASN A 152 -6.40 -10.38 -17.41
CA ASN A 152 -7.24 -9.86 -18.50
C ASN A 152 -8.73 -9.73 -18.13
N ARG A 153 -9.08 -9.82 -16.86
CA ARG A 153 -10.44 -9.62 -16.35
C ARG A 153 -10.45 -8.83 -15.04
N LYS A 154 -11.58 -8.25 -14.68
CA LYS A 154 -11.78 -7.63 -13.36
C LYS A 154 -11.83 -8.70 -12.26
N THR A 155 -11.53 -8.30 -11.04
CA THR A 155 -11.78 -9.09 -9.83
C THR A 155 -13.28 -9.29 -9.67
N THR A 156 -13.70 -10.51 -9.37
CA THR A 156 -15.10 -10.82 -9.15
C THR A 156 -15.54 -10.49 -7.71
N LYS A 157 -16.83 -10.20 -7.54
CA LYS A 157 -17.42 -9.98 -6.21
C LYS A 157 -17.15 -11.17 -5.27
N ARG A 158 -17.30 -12.42 -5.77
CA ARG A 158 -17.03 -13.63 -5.01
C ARG A 158 -15.57 -13.77 -4.56
N GLU A 159 -14.61 -13.31 -5.36
CA GLU A 159 -13.19 -13.30 -4.96
C GLU A 159 -12.96 -12.31 -3.82
N TYR A 160 -13.57 -11.13 -3.90
CA TYR A 160 -13.47 -10.12 -2.85
C TYR A 160 -14.17 -10.56 -1.55
N GLU A 161 -15.40 -11.07 -1.62
CA GLU A 161 -16.11 -11.63 -0.47
C GLU A 161 -15.30 -12.71 0.24
N ARG A 162 -14.67 -13.65 -0.50
CA ARG A 162 -13.79 -14.67 0.08
C ARG A 162 -12.57 -14.09 0.79
N LEU A 163 -12.06 -12.94 0.36
CA LEU A 163 -11.00 -12.22 1.06
C LEU A 163 -11.55 -11.58 2.34
N LEU A 164 -12.69 -10.91 2.27
CA LEU A 164 -13.33 -10.27 3.42
C LEU A 164 -13.71 -11.27 4.52
N ASP A 165 -14.37 -12.38 4.15
CA ASP A 165 -14.72 -13.46 5.09
C ASP A 165 -13.49 -13.97 5.84
N TYR A 166 -12.38 -14.15 5.12
CA TYR A 166 -11.13 -14.57 5.74
C TYR A 166 -10.56 -13.49 6.66
N THR A 167 -10.59 -12.24 6.26
CA THR A 167 -10.13 -11.10 7.05
C THR A 167 -10.90 -11.01 8.37
N PHE A 168 -12.22 -11.11 8.31
CA PHE A 168 -13.05 -11.14 9.50
C PHE A 168 -12.82 -12.38 10.38
N SER A 169 -12.60 -13.55 9.76
CA SER A 169 -12.30 -14.78 10.51
C SER A 169 -10.99 -14.73 11.31
N LEU A 170 -10.06 -13.85 10.92
CA LEU A 170 -8.83 -13.58 11.66
C LEU A 170 -9.04 -12.60 12.84
N GLY A 171 -10.19 -11.93 12.92
CA GLY A 171 -10.47 -10.92 13.94
C GLY A 171 -9.94 -9.52 13.60
N VAL A 172 -9.66 -9.22 12.34
CA VAL A 172 -9.22 -7.87 11.92
C VAL A 172 -10.35 -6.87 12.12
N THR A 173 -10.09 -5.79 12.88
CA THR A 173 -11.04 -4.70 13.15
C THR A 173 -10.58 -3.36 12.56
N ASN A 174 -9.29 -3.21 12.29
CA ASN A 174 -8.63 -2.01 11.81
C ASN A 174 -8.42 -2.06 10.28
N ALA A 175 -9.52 -2.11 9.53
CA ALA A 175 -9.46 -2.15 8.07
C ALA A 175 -10.42 -1.17 7.40
N PHE A 176 -9.94 -0.52 6.34
CA PHE A 176 -10.78 0.17 5.36
C PHE A 176 -11.17 -0.85 4.29
N LEU A 177 -12.45 -1.08 4.16
CA LEU A 177 -13.02 -1.99 3.17
C LEU A 177 -13.73 -1.18 2.10
N GLN A 178 -13.56 -1.57 0.86
CA GLN A 178 -14.23 -0.90 -0.23
C GLN A 178 -15.65 -1.44 -0.38
N GLU A 179 -16.65 -0.56 -0.14
CA GLU A 179 -18.06 -0.87 -0.34
C GLU A 179 -18.54 -0.35 -1.70
N GLY A 180 -19.31 -1.17 -2.42
CA GLY A 180 -20.01 -0.76 -3.67
C GLY A 180 -19.27 -1.06 -4.98
N PRO A 181 -19.90 -0.75 -6.13
CA PRO A 181 -19.34 -0.96 -7.46
C PRO A 181 -18.38 0.17 -7.81
N VAL A 182 -17.15 0.09 -7.32
CA VAL A 182 -16.14 1.13 -7.56
C VAL A 182 -14.97 0.57 -8.35
N ALA A 183 -15.20 0.36 -9.64
CA ALA A 183 -14.13 0.21 -10.62
C ALA A 183 -14.55 0.98 -11.88
N GLU A 184 -14.59 2.31 -11.78
CA GLU A 184 -14.72 3.16 -12.96
C GLU A 184 -13.33 3.45 -13.53
N GLU A 185 -13.20 3.41 -14.85
CA GLU A 185 -11.95 3.72 -15.57
C GLU A 185 -11.41 5.12 -15.28
N SER A 186 -12.25 6.02 -14.76
CA SER A 186 -11.92 7.41 -14.41
C SER A 186 -10.85 7.58 -13.32
N PHE A 187 -10.48 6.52 -12.59
CA PHE A 187 -9.41 6.57 -11.57
C PHE A 187 -8.00 6.28 -12.11
N ILE A 188 -7.89 5.87 -13.37
CA ILE A 188 -6.59 5.67 -14.04
C ILE A 188 -6.36 6.91 -14.91
N PRO A 189 -5.42 7.79 -14.54
CA PRO A 189 -5.07 8.92 -15.41
C PRO A 189 -4.51 8.40 -16.73
N GLU A 190 -4.90 9.02 -17.83
CA GLU A 190 -4.23 8.79 -19.10
C GLU A 190 -2.78 9.29 -18.98
N PHE A 191 -1.82 8.38 -19.12
CA PHE A 191 -0.40 8.72 -19.15
C PHE A 191 -0.01 9.19 -20.55
N ASP A 192 -0.59 10.29 -20.99
CA ASP A 192 -0.37 10.88 -22.31
C ASP A 192 0.76 11.92 -22.33
N GLY A 193 1.45 12.10 -21.20
CA GLY A 193 2.54 13.07 -21.06
C GLY A 193 2.08 14.53 -20.95
N ARG A 194 0.77 14.79 -20.86
CA ARG A 194 0.26 16.15 -20.66
C ARG A 194 0.31 16.50 -19.19
N GLY A 195 1.09 17.48 -18.82
CA GLY A 195 1.16 17.99 -17.45
C GLY A 195 2.50 17.82 -16.76
N ILE A 196 3.58 17.65 -17.52
CA ILE A 196 4.95 17.80 -17.05
C ILE A 196 5.46 19.19 -17.45
#